data_7859ad5a5ff87686e4654eacd106d5ae
#
_entry.id   7859ad5a5ff87686e4654eacd106d5ae
#
_cell.length_a   1.000
_cell.length_b   1.000
_cell.length_c   1.000
_cell.angle_alpha   90.00
_cell.angle_beta   90.00
_cell.angle_gamma   90.00
#
_symmetry.space_group_name_H-M   'P 1'
#
loop_
_entity.id
_entity.type
_entity.pdbx_description
1 polymer ?
#
loop_
_entity_poly.entity_id
_entity_poly.type
_entity_poly.pdbx_seq_one_letter_code
_entity_poly.pdbx_strand_id
1 'polypeptide(L)'
;LEVTLGHVRAAAAAGADLILTPELTNGLSSSRDRQRALFRREEEDATLAALSVEAKIGGRWLLIGSLGLLTDEPDGRFANRSFLIAPDGGIAARYDKIHMFDVSVSETEIYRESEGYRPGARAVLATTPFARIGMTICYDLRFPALYRRLAQAGAEILTVPAAFNHITGAAHWEVLLRARAIETGCFVLAPAQTGFHPEHRGKGRRTHGHSLAVAPWGEVLADGGTEPGVTLVNLDLSEVGKARRRIPSLGHDREFD
;
A
#
# COMPACT_ATOMS: atom_id res chain seq x y z
N LEU A 1 -9.43 -3.79 14.29
CA LEU A 1 -9.71 -5.01 13.52
C LEU A 1 -11.17 -5.05 13.07
N GLU A 2 -12.16 -4.90 13.98
CA GLU A 2 -13.61 -5.00 13.64
C GLU A 2 -14.04 -4.10 12.49
N VAL A 3 -13.62 -2.83 12.49
CA VAL A 3 -13.91 -1.87 11.39
C VAL A 3 -13.36 -2.38 10.06
N THR A 4 -12.11 -2.87 10.06
CA THR A 4 -11.48 -3.43 8.85
C THR A 4 -12.24 -4.64 8.33
N LEU A 5 -12.62 -5.57 9.22
CA LEU A 5 -13.43 -6.74 8.85
C LEU A 5 -14.77 -6.34 8.24
N GLY A 6 -15.44 -5.34 8.83
CA GLY A 6 -16.69 -4.78 8.29
C GLY A 6 -16.52 -4.25 6.86
N HIS A 7 -15.46 -3.48 6.59
CA HIS A 7 -15.18 -2.95 5.25
C HIS A 7 -14.82 -4.07 4.25
N VAL A 8 -14.02 -5.06 4.67
CA VAL A 8 -13.65 -6.19 3.81
C VAL A 8 -14.88 -7.01 3.42
N ARG A 9 -15.78 -7.30 4.37
CA ARG A 9 -17.04 -7.99 4.13
C ARG A 9 -17.95 -7.20 3.19
N ALA A 10 -18.05 -5.87 3.39
CA ALA A 10 -18.83 -4.99 2.53
C ALA A 10 -18.29 -4.98 1.09
N ALA A 11 -16.97 -4.89 0.91
CA ALA A 11 -16.34 -4.96 -0.41
C ALA A 11 -16.57 -6.32 -1.09
N ALA A 12 -16.43 -7.41 -0.36
CA ALA A 12 -16.69 -8.77 -0.87
C ALA A 12 -18.16 -8.96 -1.29
N ALA A 13 -19.11 -8.47 -0.46
CA ALA A 13 -20.54 -8.50 -0.75
C ALA A 13 -20.92 -7.67 -1.98
N ALA A 14 -20.20 -6.56 -2.21
CA ALA A 14 -20.36 -5.71 -3.39
C ALA A 14 -19.69 -6.28 -4.66
N GLY A 15 -19.06 -7.45 -4.59
CA GLY A 15 -18.54 -8.19 -5.75
C GLY A 15 -17.07 -7.88 -6.10
N ALA A 16 -16.29 -7.28 -5.21
CA ALA A 16 -14.87 -7.03 -5.47
C ALA A 16 -14.09 -8.35 -5.64
N ASP A 17 -13.28 -8.48 -6.69
CA ASP A 17 -12.38 -9.62 -6.91
C ASP A 17 -11.06 -9.48 -6.16
N LEU A 18 -10.60 -8.24 -6.00
CA LEU A 18 -9.42 -7.86 -5.22
C LEU A 18 -9.80 -6.77 -4.23
N ILE A 19 -9.53 -7.00 -2.95
CA ILE A 19 -9.78 -6.03 -1.87
C ILE A 19 -8.43 -5.54 -1.35
N LEU A 20 -8.30 -4.25 -1.07
CA LEU A 20 -7.07 -3.66 -0.54
C LEU A 20 -7.36 -2.91 0.76
N THR A 21 -6.48 -3.06 1.75
CA THR A 21 -6.50 -2.25 2.97
C THR A 21 -5.32 -1.25 3.00
N PRO A 22 -5.37 -0.19 3.81
CA PRO A 22 -4.28 0.79 3.92
C PRO A 22 -3.02 0.27 4.62
N GLU A 23 -1.97 1.10 4.67
CA GLU A 23 -0.74 0.86 5.44
C GLU A 23 -1.04 0.77 6.94
N LEU A 24 -0.33 -0.13 7.66
CA LEU A 24 -0.46 -0.36 9.11
C LEU A 24 -1.90 -0.66 9.55
N THR A 25 -2.55 -1.59 8.86
CA THR A 25 -3.92 -2.03 9.13
C THR A 25 -4.14 -2.53 10.57
N ASN A 26 -3.11 -3.12 11.21
CA ASN A 26 -3.19 -3.59 12.59
C ASN A 26 -2.96 -2.49 13.64
N GLY A 27 -2.46 -1.31 13.26
CA GLY A 27 -2.34 -0.19 14.20
C GLY A 27 -1.34 0.86 13.76
N LEU A 28 -1.81 2.09 13.63
CA LEU A 28 -1.00 3.27 13.33
C LEU A 28 -0.64 4.00 14.64
N SER A 29 0.65 4.09 14.96
CA SER A 29 1.15 4.83 16.11
C SER A 29 2.58 5.33 15.87
N SER A 30 2.92 6.49 16.39
CA SER A 30 4.28 7.02 16.43
C SER A 30 5.04 6.62 17.71
N SER A 31 4.34 6.10 18.72
CA SER A 31 4.92 5.66 19.98
C SER A 31 5.51 4.25 19.90
N ARG A 32 6.82 4.12 20.12
CA ARG A 32 7.52 2.81 20.13
C ARG A 32 6.97 1.84 21.16
N ASP A 33 6.63 2.34 22.35
CA ASP A 33 6.05 1.50 23.41
C ASP A 33 4.69 0.95 22.98
N ARG A 34 3.85 1.78 22.35
CA ARG A 34 2.57 1.34 21.84
C ARG A 34 2.72 0.36 20.67
N GLN A 35 3.67 0.60 19.76
CA GLN A 35 3.99 -0.33 18.68
C GLN A 35 4.42 -1.70 19.24
N ARG A 36 5.33 -1.74 20.23
CA ARG A 36 5.72 -2.99 20.91
C ARG A 36 4.57 -3.69 21.61
N ALA A 37 3.64 -2.94 22.18
CA ALA A 37 2.46 -3.51 22.82
C ALA A 37 1.44 -4.08 21.82
N LEU A 38 1.34 -3.49 20.61
CA LEU A 38 0.39 -3.87 19.57
C LEU A 38 0.90 -4.96 18.64
N PHE A 39 2.15 -4.82 18.18
CA PHE A 39 2.69 -5.69 17.13
C PHE A 39 3.03 -7.08 17.66
N ARG A 40 2.88 -8.06 16.81
CA ARG A 40 3.19 -9.47 17.08
C ARG A 40 4.11 -9.98 15.96
N ARG A 41 4.64 -11.17 16.11
CA ARG A 41 5.28 -11.91 15.02
C ARG A 41 4.23 -12.25 13.97
N GLU A 42 4.66 -12.51 12.75
CA GLU A 42 3.75 -12.80 11.63
C GLU A 42 2.77 -13.92 11.97
N GLU A 43 3.27 -15.01 12.54
CA GLU A 43 2.50 -16.20 12.91
C GLU A 43 1.53 -15.99 14.10
N GLU A 44 1.72 -14.91 14.86
CA GLU A 44 0.92 -14.56 16.05
C GLU A 44 -0.02 -13.36 15.79
N ASP A 45 0.06 -12.72 14.62
CA ASP A 45 -0.71 -11.51 14.35
C ASP A 45 -2.19 -11.84 14.07
N ALA A 46 -3.04 -11.42 15.00
CA ALA A 46 -4.48 -11.68 14.94
C ALA A 46 -5.16 -10.99 13.74
N THR A 47 -4.60 -9.89 13.24
CA THR A 47 -5.15 -9.17 12.08
C THR A 47 -4.87 -9.97 10.81
N LEU A 48 -3.64 -10.48 10.65
CA LEU A 48 -3.29 -11.36 9.54
C LEU A 48 -4.17 -12.62 9.52
N ALA A 49 -4.29 -13.29 10.66
CA ALA A 49 -5.10 -14.50 10.80
C ALA A 49 -6.58 -14.24 10.44
N ALA A 50 -7.18 -13.18 10.99
CA ALA A 50 -8.58 -12.85 10.73
C ALA A 50 -8.83 -12.47 9.27
N LEU A 51 -7.96 -11.65 8.67
CA LEU A 51 -8.09 -11.24 7.27
C LEU A 51 -7.87 -12.40 6.28
N SER A 52 -6.98 -13.35 6.61
CA SER A 52 -6.82 -14.60 5.85
C SER A 52 -8.08 -15.45 5.86
N VAL A 53 -8.76 -15.51 7.01
CA VAL A 53 -10.06 -16.19 7.12
C VAL A 53 -11.13 -15.47 6.29
N GLU A 54 -11.21 -14.14 6.31
CA GLU A 54 -12.17 -13.39 5.50
C GLU A 54 -11.91 -13.55 3.99
N ALA A 55 -10.65 -13.59 3.55
CA ALA A 55 -10.30 -13.86 2.16
C ALA A 55 -10.84 -15.24 1.73
N LYS A 56 -10.68 -16.25 2.59
CA LYS A 56 -11.19 -17.61 2.35
C LYS A 56 -12.71 -17.66 2.34
N ILE A 57 -13.39 -17.06 3.32
CA ILE A 57 -14.86 -17.05 3.39
C ILE A 57 -15.46 -16.34 2.17
N GLY A 58 -14.90 -15.20 1.79
CA GLY A 58 -15.34 -14.41 0.64
C GLY A 58 -14.94 -15.01 -0.71
N GLY A 59 -13.96 -15.92 -0.74
CA GLY A 59 -13.36 -16.42 -1.99
C GLY A 59 -12.69 -15.32 -2.81
N ARG A 60 -12.07 -14.32 -2.14
CA ARG A 60 -11.53 -13.11 -2.77
C ARG A 60 -10.04 -12.95 -2.52
N TRP A 61 -9.35 -12.33 -3.47
CA TRP A 61 -8.00 -11.86 -3.24
C TRP A 61 -8.03 -10.67 -2.28
N LEU A 62 -7.12 -10.66 -1.30
CA LEU A 62 -7.02 -9.58 -0.33
C LEU A 62 -5.58 -9.13 -0.20
N LEU A 63 -5.29 -7.88 -0.55
CA LEU A 63 -4.03 -7.25 -0.26
C LEU A 63 -4.16 -6.51 1.07
N ILE A 64 -3.56 -7.07 2.13
CA ILE A 64 -3.35 -6.36 3.38
C ILE A 64 -2.27 -5.32 3.12
N GLY A 65 -2.65 -4.05 3.12
CA GLY A 65 -1.79 -2.95 2.70
C GLY A 65 -0.46 -2.92 3.42
N SER A 66 -0.47 -3.00 4.74
CA SER A 66 0.62 -3.55 5.53
C SER A 66 0.22 -3.81 6.99
N LEU A 67 1.08 -4.54 7.68
CA LEU A 67 1.07 -4.73 9.13
C LEU A 67 2.44 -4.32 9.69
N GLY A 68 2.41 -3.72 10.90
CA GLY A 68 3.61 -3.59 11.72
C GLY A 68 3.86 -4.91 12.46
N LEU A 69 5.05 -5.49 12.30
CA LEU A 69 5.38 -6.80 12.84
C LEU A 69 6.67 -6.78 13.65
N LEU A 70 6.73 -7.57 14.72
CA LEU A 70 7.98 -7.90 15.40
C LEU A 70 8.86 -8.74 14.47
N THR A 71 10.17 -8.54 14.56
CA THR A 71 11.17 -9.33 13.84
C THR A 71 12.13 -10.00 14.80
N ASP A 72 12.87 -10.99 14.31
CA ASP A 72 13.96 -11.64 15.05
C ASP A 72 15.30 -10.88 14.95
N GLU A 73 15.30 -9.73 14.33
CA GLU A 73 16.50 -8.93 14.15
C GLU A 73 17.03 -8.43 15.49
N PRO A 74 18.35 -8.51 15.74
CA PRO A 74 18.94 -8.18 17.04
C PRO A 74 18.81 -6.70 17.41
N ASP A 75 18.55 -5.82 16.42
CA ASP A 75 18.34 -4.38 16.65
C ASP A 75 16.92 -4.04 17.12
N GLY A 76 16.01 -5.03 17.17
CA GLY A 76 14.64 -4.90 17.65
C GLY A 76 13.74 -3.99 16.82
N ARG A 77 14.14 -3.68 15.55
CA ARG A 77 13.31 -2.93 14.63
C ARG A 77 12.19 -3.80 14.07
N PHE A 78 11.06 -3.15 13.80
CA PHE A 78 9.87 -3.78 13.22
C PHE A 78 10.00 -3.96 11.69
N ALA A 79 9.17 -4.83 11.13
CA ALA A 79 8.88 -4.83 9.71
C ALA A 79 7.57 -4.07 9.43
N ASN A 80 7.53 -3.32 8.32
CA ASN A 80 6.31 -2.78 7.71
C ASN A 80 6.03 -3.64 6.48
N ARG A 81 5.17 -4.68 6.64
CA ARG A 81 5.00 -5.77 5.67
C ARG A 81 3.61 -5.82 5.09
N SER A 82 3.53 -5.81 3.76
CA SER A 82 2.31 -6.07 2.98
C SER A 82 2.18 -7.56 2.67
N PHE A 83 0.94 -8.03 2.59
CA PHE A 83 0.60 -9.42 2.27
C PHE A 83 -0.44 -9.47 1.15
N LEU A 84 -0.23 -10.33 0.17
CA LEU A 84 -1.26 -10.72 -0.76
C LEU A 84 -1.80 -12.10 -0.34
N ILE A 85 -3.06 -12.15 0.03
CA ILE A 85 -3.77 -13.35 0.47
C ILE A 85 -4.60 -13.87 -0.71
N ALA A 86 -4.46 -15.16 -1.00
CA ALA A 86 -5.25 -15.84 -2.02
C ALA A 86 -6.66 -16.22 -1.52
N PRO A 87 -7.60 -16.56 -2.42
CA PRO A 87 -8.97 -16.93 -2.06
C PRO A 87 -9.11 -18.19 -1.18
N ASP A 88 -8.07 -18.99 -1.04
CA ASP A 88 -8.02 -20.13 -0.11
C ASP A 88 -7.57 -19.73 1.31
N GLY A 89 -7.20 -18.45 1.51
CA GLY A 89 -6.66 -17.90 2.75
C GLY A 89 -5.14 -18.03 2.89
N GLY A 90 -4.48 -18.62 1.90
CA GLY A 90 -3.01 -18.74 1.87
C GLY A 90 -2.31 -17.43 1.50
N ILE A 91 -1.09 -17.24 2.03
CA ILE A 91 -0.26 -16.08 1.70
C ILE A 91 0.46 -16.32 0.37
N ALA A 92 0.03 -15.62 -0.68
CA ALA A 92 0.61 -15.71 -2.02
C ALA A 92 1.89 -14.88 -2.18
N ALA A 93 1.99 -13.72 -1.51
CA ALA A 93 3.18 -12.87 -1.56
C ALA A 93 3.34 -12.02 -0.28
N ARG A 94 4.59 -11.62 -0.01
CA ARG A 94 4.98 -10.69 1.06
C ARG A 94 5.89 -9.62 0.49
N TYR A 95 5.71 -8.39 0.94
CA TYR A 95 6.58 -7.26 0.58
C TYR A 95 6.92 -6.45 1.82
N ASP A 96 8.19 -6.27 2.13
CA ASP A 96 8.67 -5.35 3.16
C ASP A 96 8.96 -3.99 2.54
N LYS A 97 8.41 -2.92 3.11
CA LYS A 97 8.64 -1.54 2.68
C LYS A 97 10.14 -1.27 2.54
N ILE A 98 10.55 -0.77 1.36
CA ILE A 98 11.97 -0.53 1.06
C ILE A 98 12.41 0.84 1.59
N HIS A 99 11.62 1.88 1.35
CA HIS A 99 12.03 3.25 1.65
C HIS A 99 11.37 3.76 2.93
N MET A 100 12.20 4.13 3.89
CA MET A 100 11.77 4.62 5.21
C MET A 100 11.49 6.11 5.17
N PHE A 101 10.41 6.54 5.84
CA PHE A 101 9.96 7.93 5.89
C PHE A 101 10.77 8.75 6.90
N ASP A 102 12.01 9.09 6.52
CA ASP A 102 12.92 9.92 7.30
C ASP A 102 12.92 11.34 6.74
N VAL A 103 12.05 12.19 7.26
CA VAL A 103 11.80 13.52 6.71
C VAL A 103 11.57 14.56 7.79
N SER A 104 11.77 15.82 7.43
CA SER A 104 11.32 16.98 8.18
C SER A 104 10.27 17.70 7.34
N VAL A 105 8.99 17.51 7.68
CA VAL A 105 7.85 18.09 6.94
C VAL A 105 7.70 19.57 7.33
N SER A 106 7.95 19.89 8.59
CA SER A 106 8.00 21.25 9.14
C SER A 106 9.00 21.30 10.31
N GLU A 107 9.17 22.46 10.93
CA GLU A 107 10.00 22.61 12.14
C GLU A 107 9.54 21.75 13.31
N THR A 108 8.24 21.40 13.35
CA THR A 108 7.62 20.63 14.43
C THR A 108 7.16 19.23 14.03
N GLU A 109 7.25 18.87 12.76
CA GLU A 109 6.89 17.56 12.22
C GLU A 109 8.11 16.87 11.61
N ILE A 110 8.82 16.11 12.41
CA ILE A 110 10.00 15.34 12.02
C ILE A 110 9.69 13.85 12.20
N TYR A 111 9.97 13.06 11.18
CA TYR A 111 9.79 11.62 11.17
C TYR A 111 11.13 10.93 10.97
N ARG A 112 11.35 9.83 11.68
CA ARG A 112 12.53 8.96 11.60
C ARG A 112 12.06 7.50 11.62
N GLU A 113 11.44 7.07 10.52
CA GLU A 113 10.85 5.72 10.42
C GLU A 113 11.93 4.65 10.53
N SER A 114 13.13 4.89 9.97
CA SER A 114 14.24 3.95 10.01
C SER A 114 14.77 3.62 11.42
N GLU A 115 14.52 4.49 12.41
CA GLU A 115 14.86 4.19 13.80
C GLU A 115 14.02 3.05 14.38
N GLY A 116 12.84 2.78 13.81
CA GLY A 116 11.92 1.77 14.33
C GLY A 116 11.55 0.67 13.36
N TYR A 117 11.70 0.91 12.09
CA TYR A 117 11.42 -0.09 11.07
C TYR A 117 12.67 -0.37 10.25
N ARG A 118 12.88 -1.63 9.92
CA ARG A 118 13.96 -2.01 9.02
C ARG A 118 13.48 -1.93 7.56
N PRO A 119 14.33 -1.46 6.64
CA PRO A 119 14.00 -1.46 5.22
C PRO A 119 13.98 -2.88 4.66
N GLY A 120 13.05 -3.14 3.75
CA GLY A 120 13.10 -4.28 2.85
C GLY A 120 14.22 -4.15 1.81
N ALA A 121 14.54 -5.23 1.13
CA ALA A 121 15.62 -5.28 0.15
C ALA A 121 15.18 -5.79 -1.23
N ARG A 122 13.91 -6.15 -1.42
CA ARG A 122 13.43 -6.81 -2.64
C ARG A 122 12.19 -6.16 -3.19
N ALA A 123 12.19 -5.81 -4.48
CA ALA A 123 10.98 -5.52 -5.23
C ALA A 123 10.18 -6.83 -5.42
N VAL A 124 8.86 -6.77 -5.22
CA VAL A 124 7.97 -7.92 -5.30
C VAL A 124 6.92 -7.72 -6.37
N LEU A 125 6.88 -8.65 -7.31
CA LEU A 125 5.84 -8.79 -8.32
C LEU A 125 5.06 -10.07 -8.01
N ALA A 126 3.82 -9.92 -7.56
CA ALA A 126 2.93 -11.03 -7.27
C ALA A 126 2.08 -11.37 -8.50
N THR A 127 1.87 -12.68 -8.74
CA THR A 127 1.03 -13.15 -9.86
C THR A 127 -0.31 -13.64 -9.32
N THR A 128 -1.39 -13.15 -9.92
CA THR A 128 -2.76 -13.65 -9.72
C THR A 128 -3.29 -14.19 -11.04
N PRO A 129 -4.44 -14.89 -11.04
CA PRO A 129 -5.05 -15.37 -12.30
C PRO A 129 -5.46 -14.24 -13.26
N PHE A 130 -5.64 -13.02 -12.78
CA PHE A 130 -6.12 -11.89 -13.59
C PHE A 130 -5.06 -10.81 -13.86
N ALA A 131 -4.05 -10.63 -12.99
CA ALA A 131 -3.05 -9.59 -13.17
C ALA A 131 -1.73 -9.91 -12.45
N ARG A 132 -0.67 -9.23 -12.87
CA ARG A 132 0.60 -9.13 -12.13
C ARG A 132 0.62 -7.84 -11.33
N ILE A 133 0.79 -7.97 -10.02
CA ILE A 133 0.66 -6.89 -9.04
C ILE A 133 2.04 -6.52 -8.49
N GLY A 134 2.50 -5.31 -8.78
CA GLY A 134 3.69 -4.73 -8.18
C GLY A 134 3.36 -4.15 -6.80
N MET A 135 3.98 -4.69 -5.76
CA MET A 135 3.71 -4.31 -4.37
C MET A 135 4.64 -3.20 -3.93
N THR A 136 4.09 -2.12 -3.37
CA THR A 136 4.84 -1.02 -2.73
C THR A 136 4.07 -0.54 -1.50
N ILE A 137 4.69 0.31 -0.65
CA ILE A 137 4.04 0.89 0.54
C ILE A 137 4.40 2.37 0.65
N CYS A 138 3.40 3.25 0.63
CA CYS A 138 3.44 4.65 1.08
C CYS A 138 4.62 5.46 0.54
N TYR A 139 5.68 5.63 1.33
CA TYR A 139 6.85 6.44 0.98
C TYR A 139 7.61 5.93 -0.25
N ASP A 140 7.48 4.64 -0.59
CA ASP A 140 7.99 4.08 -1.84
C ASP A 140 7.50 4.86 -3.07
N LEU A 141 6.32 5.51 -2.96
CA LEU A 141 5.74 6.36 -4.01
C LEU A 141 6.70 7.44 -4.54
N ARG A 142 7.66 7.87 -3.73
CA ARG A 142 8.64 8.91 -4.13
C ARG A 142 9.82 8.39 -4.93
N PHE A 143 9.92 7.08 -5.15
CA PHE A 143 11.09 6.43 -5.77
C PHE A 143 10.72 5.78 -7.12
N PRO A 144 10.76 6.54 -8.23
CA PRO A 144 10.30 6.08 -9.54
C PRO A 144 11.03 4.84 -10.04
N ALA A 145 12.29 4.64 -9.65
CA ALA A 145 13.08 3.48 -10.08
C ALA A 145 12.45 2.14 -9.65
N LEU A 146 11.84 2.07 -8.45
CA LEU A 146 11.12 0.89 -7.98
C LEU A 146 9.92 0.57 -8.88
N TYR A 147 9.10 1.58 -9.20
CA TYR A 147 7.92 1.45 -10.04
C TYR A 147 8.29 1.05 -11.46
N ARG A 148 9.32 1.70 -12.03
CA ARG A 148 9.83 1.35 -13.36
C ARG A 148 10.30 -0.10 -13.40
N ARG A 149 11.07 -0.56 -12.41
CA ARG A 149 11.53 -1.95 -12.33
C ARG A 149 10.36 -2.94 -12.25
N LEU A 150 9.34 -2.66 -11.44
CA LEU A 150 8.13 -3.50 -11.35
C LEU A 150 7.38 -3.54 -12.68
N ALA A 151 7.22 -2.40 -13.36
CA ALA A 151 6.55 -2.32 -14.66
C ALA A 151 7.33 -3.05 -15.76
N GLN A 152 8.65 -2.92 -15.81
CA GLN A 152 9.53 -3.66 -16.73
C GLN A 152 9.50 -5.17 -16.47
N ALA A 153 9.33 -5.58 -15.21
CA ALA A 153 9.10 -6.98 -14.85
C ALA A 153 7.69 -7.47 -15.22
N GLY A 154 6.82 -6.55 -15.67
CA GLY A 154 5.51 -6.84 -16.22
C GLY A 154 4.33 -6.59 -15.27
N ALA A 155 4.48 -5.77 -14.24
CA ALA A 155 3.34 -5.35 -13.43
C ALA A 155 2.25 -4.70 -14.31
N GLU A 156 1.00 -4.98 -13.99
CA GLU A 156 -0.20 -4.39 -14.63
C GLU A 156 -0.95 -3.50 -13.64
N ILE A 157 -0.87 -3.85 -12.36
CA ILE A 157 -1.38 -3.08 -11.23
C ILE A 157 -0.21 -2.78 -10.29
N LEU A 158 -0.11 -1.55 -9.82
CA LEU A 158 0.81 -1.11 -8.77
C LEU A 158 0.00 -0.74 -7.54
N THR A 159 0.34 -1.29 -6.38
CA THR A 159 -0.37 -1.00 -5.12
C THR A 159 0.44 -0.07 -4.25
N VAL A 160 -0.22 0.94 -3.67
CA VAL A 160 0.39 1.97 -2.83
C VAL A 160 -0.44 2.18 -1.56
N PRO A 161 -0.61 1.14 -0.72
CA PRO A 161 -1.26 1.33 0.57
C PRO A 161 -0.48 2.36 1.40
N ALA A 162 -1.18 3.31 2.03
CA ALA A 162 -0.53 4.43 2.68
C ALA A 162 -1.20 4.90 3.96
N ALA A 163 -0.38 5.48 4.84
CA ALA A 163 -0.77 6.38 5.92
C ALA A 163 -0.08 7.73 5.66
N PHE A 164 -0.42 8.35 4.52
CA PHE A 164 0.28 9.53 3.99
C PHE A 164 0.06 10.75 4.87
N ASN A 165 1.10 11.52 5.14
CA ASN A 165 1.01 12.74 5.95
C ASN A 165 0.08 13.76 5.26
N HIS A 166 -0.77 14.45 6.02
CA HIS A 166 -1.80 15.34 5.48
C HIS A 166 -1.23 16.55 4.72
N ILE A 167 -0.11 17.13 5.18
CA ILE A 167 0.52 18.29 4.52
C ILE A 167 1.08 17.88 3.16
N THR A 168 1.92 16.85 3.16
CA THR A 168 2.53 16.37 1.91
C THR A 168 1.51 15.65 1.03
N GLY A 169 0.44 15.12 1.61
CA GLY A 169 -0.66 14.50 0.89
C GLY A 169 -1.40 15.51 0.03
N ALA A 170 -1.80 16.64 0.60
CA ALA A 170 -2.50 17.71 -0.12
C ALA A 170 -1.69 18.23 -1.33
N ALA A 171 -0.35 18.24 -1.23
CA ALA A 171 0.51 18.75 -2.30
C ALA A 171 0.98 17.68 -3.31
N HIS A 172 1.12 16.42 -2.89
CA HIS A 172 1.89 15.44 -3.68
C HIS A 172 1.13 14.16 -3.99
N TRP A 173 0.11 13.75 -3.23
CA TRP A 173 -0.49 12.41 -3.29
C TRP A 173 -1.02 12.08 -4.67
N GLU A 174 -2.00 12.83 -5.15
CA GLU A 174 -2.59 12.61 -6.46
C GLU A 174 -1.57 12.72 -7.59
N VAL A 175 -0.77 13.79 -7.57
CA VAL A 175 0.22 14.07 -8.63
C VAL A 175 1.21 12.91 -8.77
N LEU A 176 1.74 12.39 -7.65
CA LEU A 176 2.68 11.28 -7.70
C LEU A 176 2.03 9.98 -8.14
N LEU A 177 0.81 9.65 -7.67
CA LEU A 177 0.11 8.44 -8.10
C LEU A 177 -0.17 8.46 -9.60
N ARG A 178 -0.63 9.60 -10.12
CA ARG A 178 -0.85 9.78 -11.55
C ARG A 178 0.45 9.69 -12.35
N ALA A 179 1.54 10.28 -11.84
CA ALA A 179 2.86 10.14 -12.47
C ALA A 179 3.29 8.67 -12.56
N ARG A 180 3.12 7.88 -11.47
CA ARG A 180 3.44 6.44 -11.49
C ARG A 180 2.60 5.68 -12.51
N ALA A 181 1.31 5.96 -12.61
CA ALA A 181 0.44 5.34 -13.61
C ALA A 181 0.90 5.66 -15.04
N ILE A 182 1.16 6.94 -15.34
CA ILE A 182 1.53 7.42 -16.68
C ILE A 182 2.89 6.85 -17.13
N GLU A 183 3.92 6.96 -16.29
CA GLU A 183 5.29 6.55 -16.65
C GLU A 183 5.46 5.03 -16.80
N THR A 184 4.58 4.25 -16.14
CA THR A 184 4.63 2.79 -16.15
C THR A 184 3.58 2.14 -17.04
N GLY A 185 2.54 2.89 -17.42
CA GLY A 185 1.38 2.36 -18.11
C GLY A 185 0.66 1.28 -17.29
N CYS A 186 0.63 1.42 -15.96
CA CYS A 186 -0.05 0.53 -15.02
C CYS A 186 -1.29 1.20 -14.42
N PHE A 187 -2.25 0.40 -13.96
CA PHE A 187 -3.19 0.87 -12.94
C PHE A 187 -2.45 1.12 -11.64
N VAL A 188 -2.87 2.15 -10.89
CA VAL A 188 -2.39 2.40 -9.53
C VAL A 188 -3.57 2.35 -8.57
N LEU A 189 -3.48 1.48 -7.55
CA LEU A 189 -4.48 1.32 -6.50
C LEU A 189 -3.85 1.71 -5.16
N ALA A 190 -4.34 2.78 -4.56
CA ALA A 190 -3.73 3.41 -3.39
C ALA A 190 -4.72 3.56 -2.24
N PRO A 191 -5.03 2.47 -1.48
CA PRO A 191 -5.85 2.59 -0.29
C PRO A 191 -5.09 3.39 0.79
N ALA A 192 -5.78 4.37 1.40
CA ALA A 192 -5.14 5.32 2.31
C ALA A 192 -5.87 5.44 3.64
N GLN A 193 -5.11 5.50 4.73
CA GLN A 193 -5.60 5.89 6.05
C GLN A 193 -6.08 7.34 6.01
N THR A 194 -7.20 7.62 6.69
CA THR A 194 -7.80 8.96 6.75
C THR A 194 -8.01 9.44 8.17
N GLY A 195 -8.07 10.76 8.34
CA GLY A 195 -8.48 11.41 9.57
C GLY A 195 -7.36 11.63 10.60
N PHE A 196 -7.78 11.80 11.85
CA PHE A 196 -6.89 12.04 12.98
C PHE A 196 -6.71 10.75 13.80
N HIS A 197 -5.46 10.36 14.03
CA HIS A 197 -5.07 9.20 14.81
C HIS A 197 -4.52 9.68 16.16
N PRO A 198 -5.31 9.55 17.25
CA PRO A 198 -4.89 10.03 18.57
C PRO A 198 -3.77 9.15 19.15
N GLU A 199 -2.82 9.78 19.81
CA GLU A 199 -1.79 9.11 20.60
C GLU A 199 -2.08 9.29 22.10
N HIS A 200 -1.74 8.28 22.91
CA HIS A 200 -1.94 8.36 24.37
C HIS A 200 -0.99 9.41 25.01
N ARG A 201 0.18 9.62 24.42
CA ARG A 201 1.16 10.66 24.81
C ARG A 201 1.71 11.31 23.57
N GLY A 202 1.80 12.64 23.59
CA GLY A 202 2.30 13.42 22.45
C GLY A 202 1.22 13.92 21.49
N LYS A 203 1.66 14.45 20.36
CA LYS A 203 0.76 14.94 19.30
C LYS A 203 0.27 13.75 18.48
N GLY A 204 -1.05 13.62 18.29
CA GLY A 204 -1.61 12.65 17.35
C GLY A 204 -1.16 12.92 15.91
N ARG A 205 -1.37 11.97 15.03
CA ARG A 205 -1.03 12.05 13.61
C ARG A 205 -2.28 12.27 12.77
N ARG A 206 -2.20 13.15 11.78
CA ARG A 206 -3.24 13.32 10.77
C ARG A 206 -2.79 12.73 9.44
N THR A 207 -3.63 11.90 8.84
CA THR A 207 -3.41 11.32 7.52
C THR A 207 -4.32 11.97 6.47
N HIS A 208 -3.88 11.91 5.21
CA HIS A 208 -4.49 12.64 4.10
C HIS A 208 -5.84 12.05 3.65
N GLY A 209 -6.00 10.72 3.71
CA GLY A 209 -7.13 10.05 3.08
C GLY A 209 -6.96 9.94 1.58
N HIS A 210 -8.07 10.12 0.84
CA HIS A 210 -8.12 10.06 -0.62
C HIS A 210 -7.57 8.74 -1.15
N SER A 211 -8.17 7.60 -0.71
CA SER A 211 -7.92 6.31 -1.38
C SER A 211 -8.18 6.49 -2.87
N LEU A 212 -7.17 6.23 -3.71
CA LEU A 212 -7.20 6.62 -5.12
C LEU A 212 -7.00 5.43 -6.04
N ALA A 213 -7.77 5.38 -7.12
CA ALA A 213 -7.55 4.49 -8.25
C ALA A 213 -7.24 5.31 -9.50
N VAL A 214 -6.14 5.00 -10.18
CA VAL A 214 -5.66 5.72 -11.37
C VAL A 214 -5.48 4.75 -12.53
N ALA A 215 -5.99 5.14 -13.71
CA ALA A 215 -5.84 4.41 -14.96
C ALA A 215 -4.42 4.53 -15.54
N PRO A 216 -3.99 3.61 -16.42
CA PRO A 216 -2.67 3.64 -17.06
C PRO A 216 -2.34 4.92 -17.82
N TRP A 217 -3.36 5.68 -18.26
CA TRP A 217 -3.21 6.94 -18.96
C TRP A 217 -3.24 8.17 -18.04
N GLY A 218 -3.45 7.95 -16.72
CA GLY A 218 -3.40 8.99 -15.69
C GLY A 218 -4.74 9.56 -15.26
N GLU A 219 -5.87 9.05 -15.75
CA GLU A 219 -7.19 9.43 -15.30
C GLU A 219 -7.43 8.90 -13.88
N VAL A 220 -7.99 9.75 -13.01
CA VAL A 220 -8.51 9.32 -11.70
C VAL A 220 -9.84 8.60 -11.93
N LEU A 221 -9.87 7.30 -11.66
CA LEU A 221 -11.06 6.47 -11.80
C LEU A 221 -11.98 6.56 -10.59
N ALA A 222 -11.38 6.69 -9.41
CA ALA A 222 -12.12 6.83 -8.16
C ALA A 222 -11.26 7.53 -7.10
N ASP A 223 -11.91 8.35 -6.28
CA ASP A 223 -11.36 9.00 -5.09
C ASP A 223 -12.29 8.74 -3.91
N GLY A 224 -11.80 8.08 -2.86
CA GLY A 224 -12.55 7.74 -1.65
C GLY A 224 -12.74 8.92 -0.70
N GLY A 225 -12.16 10.08 -0.97
CA GLY A 225 -12.27 11.25 -0.11
C GLY A 225 -11.65 11.07 1.27
N THR A 226 -12.21 11.75 2.26
CA THR A 226 -11.66 11.78 3.64
C THR A 226 -12.50 11.00 4.65
N GLU A 227 -13.64 10.48 4.27
CA GLU A 227 -14.47 9.66 5.17
C GLU A 227 -14.07 8.19 5.10
N PRO A 228 -14.11 7.46 6.23
CA PRO A 228 -13.92 6.03 6.23
C PRO A 228 -14.98 5.31 5.38
N GLY A 229 -14.54 4.39 4.51
CA GLY A 229 -15.50 3.68 3.65
C GLY A 229 -14.83 2.71 2.67
N VAL A 230 -15.65 2.17 1.78
CA VAL A 230 -15.24 1.29 0.69
C VAL A 230 -15.46 2.02 -0.63
N THR A 231 -14.43 2.07 -1.47
CA THR A 231 -14.50 2.61 -2.83
C THR A 231 -14.32 1.46 -3.82
N LEU A 232 -15.30 1.26 -4.71
CA LEU A 232 -15.25 0.23 -5.75
C LEU A 232 -14.86 0.86 -7.08
N VAL A 233 -14.05 0.14 -7.87
CA VAL A 233 -13.65 0.53 -9.21
C VAL A 233 -13.52 -0.70 -10.11
N ASN A 234 -13.96 -0.58 -11.35
CA ASN A 234 -13.76 -1.60 -12.38
C ASN A 234 -12.51 -1.28 -13.19
N LEU A 235 -11.65 -2.29 -13.41
CA LEU A 235 -10.42 -2.16 -14.17
C LEU A 235 -10.52 -2.97 -15.47
N ASP A 236 -10.42 -2.30 -16.63
CA ASP A 236 -10.19 -2.98 -17.91
C ASP A 236 -8.68 -3.14 -18.12
N LEU A 237 -8.14 -4.30 -17.77
CA LEU A 237 -6.69 -4.57 -17.85
C LEU A 237 -6.13 -4.46 -19.28
N SER A 238 -6.97 -4.46 -20.31
CA SER A 238 -6.53 -4.21 -21.69
C SER A 238 -5.95 -2.80 -21.89
N GLU A 239 -6.32 -1.84 -21.03
CA GLU A 239 -5.82 -0.46 -21.07
C GLU A 239 -4.31 -0.38 -20.80
N VAL A 240 -3.75 -1.31 -20.01
CA VAL A 240 -2.29 -1.40 -19.80
C VAL A 240 -1.56 -1.60 -21.12
N GLY A 241 -2.00 -2.57 -21.91
CA GLY A 241 -1.44 -2.84 -23.24
C GLY A 241 -1.64 -1.68 -24.21
N LYS A 242 -2.81 -1.01 -24.16
CA LYS A 242 -3.10 0.16 -25.01
C LYS A 242 -2.18 1.33 -24.68
N ALA A 243 -2.03 1.66 -23.38
CA ALA A 243 -1.16 2.74 -22.92
C ALA A 243 0.30 2.51 -23.32
N ARG A 244 0.82 1.32 -23.08
CA ARG A 244 2.22 0.96 -23.39
C ARG A 244 2.52 0.90 -24.87
N ARG A 245 1.56 0.52 -25.73
CA ARG A 245 1.74 0.59 -27.18
C ARG A 245 1.75 2.03 -27.69
N ARG A 246 0.98 2.93 -27.10
CA ARG A 246 0.95 4.35 -27.48
C ARG A 246 2.21 5.08 -27.08
N ILE A 247 2.75 4.80 -25.87
CA ILE A 247 4.00 5.39 -25.37
C ILE A 247 4.86 4.26 -24.77
N PRO A 248 5.71 3.60 -25.59
CA PRO A 248 6.51 2.45 -25.15
C PRO A 248 7.78 2.85 -24.37
N SER A 249 7.69 3.85 -23.49
CA SER A 249 8.83 4.44 -22.76
C SER A 249 9.58 3.47 -21.87
N LEU A 250 8.94 2.37 -21.43
CA LEU A 250 9.58 1.33 -20.61
C LEU A 250 10.71 0.59 -21.34
N GLY A 251 10.68 0.59 -22.69
CA GLY A 251 11.72 -0.02 -23.53
C GLY A 251 12.72 0.99 -24.10
N HIS A 252 12.62 2.28 -23.75
CA HIS A 252 13.46 3.33 -24.32
C HIS A 252 14.56 3.82 -23.39
N ASP A 253 15.01 2.97 -22.45
CA ASP A 253 16.13 3.31 -21.58
C ASP A 253 17.40 3.63 -22.41
N ARG A 254 18.15 4.59 -21.93
CA ARG A 254 19.48 4.98 -22.44
C ARG A 254 20.42 5.10 -21.25
N GLU A 255 21.64 4.67 -21.46
CA GLU A 255 22.73 5.00 -20.53
C GLU A 255 23.10 6.49 -20.74
N PHE A 256 23.40 7.17 -19.67
CA PHE A 256 23.86 8.57 -19.64
C PHE A 256 24.82 8.74 -18.44
N ASP A 257 25.78 9.65 -18.60
CA ASP A 257 26.77 9.98 -17.57
C ASP A 257 26.20 10.93 -16.51
#